data_ad1d10d5709208d8d1fbcc06a5fcd59d
#
_entry.id   ad1d10d5709208d8d1fbcc06a5fcd59d
#
_cell.length_a   1.000
_cell.length_b   1.000
_cell.length_c   1.000
_cell.angle_alpha   90.00
_cell.angle_beta   90.00
_cell.angle_gamma   90.00
#
_symmetry.space_group_name_H-M   'P 1'
#
loop_
_entity.id
_entity.type
_entity.pdbx_description
1 polymer ?
#
loop_
_entity_poly.entity_id
_entity_poly.type
_entity_poly.pdbx_seq_one_letter_code
_entity_poly.pdbx_strand_id
1 'polypeptide(L)'
;MKIAILGSGGREHALAFSISKSKQTKEIYCIPGNAGTSKIAQNILIDLNDFEKIYKFLNRKQIDLVVVGPEEPLVNGIVDYLEKLNIKVFGPNKL
;
A
#
# COMPACT_ATOMS: atom_id res chain seq x y z
N MET A 1 -9.61 -10.45 -1.54
CA MET A 1 -8.22 -10.04 -1.29
C MET A 1 -8.20 -8.62 -0.71
N LYS A 2 -7.42 -8.43 0.32
CA LYS A 2 -7.22 -7.10 0.92
C LYS A 2 -5.87 -6.57 0.48
N ILE A 3 -5.86 -5.34 -0.02
CA ILE A 3 -4.66 -4.74 -0.62
C ILE A 3 -4.36 -3.42 0.06
N ALA A 4 -3.10 -3.17 0.38
CA ALA A 4 -2.64 -1.89 0.90
C ALA A 4 -1.69 -1.26 -0.12
N ILE A 5 -1.91 0.01 -0.42
CA ILE A 5 -1.07 0.76 -1.34
C ILE A 5 -0.32 1.81 -0.53
N LEU A 6 0.99 1.78 -0.60
CA LEU A 6 1.84 2.73 0.12
C LEU A 6 2.21 3.88 -0.81
N GLY A 7 1.85 5.08 -0.41
CA GLY A 7 2.14 6.27 -1.17
C GLY A 7 0.99 7.25 -1.18
N SER A 8 1.23 8.44 -1.71
CA SER A 8 0.23 9.51 -1.73
C SER A 8 0.18 10.27 -3.05
N GLY A 9 0.92 9.83 -4.05
CA GLY A 9 0.98 10.52 -5.33
C GLY A 9 -0.16 10.17 -6.28
N GLY A 10 -0.16 10.78 -7.45
CA GLY A 10 -1.18 10.54 -8.44
C GLY A 10 -1.19 9.12 -8.98
N ARG A 11 -0.02 8.48 -9.04
CA ARG A 11 0.08 7.11 -9.52
C ARG A 11 -0.58 6.13 -8.56
N GLU A 12 -0.52 6.41 -7.27
CA GLU A 12 -1.18 5.58 -6.27
C GLU A 12 -2.69 5.64 -6.44
N HIS A 13 -3.21 6.81 -6.79
CA HIS A 13 -4.63 6.95 -7.10
C HIS A 13 -5.01 6.09 -8.32
N ALA A 14 -4.21 6.15 -9.39
CA ALA A 14 -4.47 5.36 -10.58
C ALA A 14 -4.40 3.86 -10.30
N LEU A 15 -3.41 3.43 -9.49
CA LEU A 15 -3.30 2.04 -9.08
C LEU A 15 -4.52 1.59 -8.30
N ALA A 16 -4.93 2.41 -7.33
CA ALA A 16 -6.10 2.08 -6.51
C ALA A 16 -7.35 1.94 -7.38
N PHE A 17 -7.52 2.85 -8.33
CA PHE A 17 -8.66 2.81 -9.24
C PHE A 17 -8.67 1.52 -10.06
N SER A 18 -7.52 1.15 -10.64
CA SER A 18 -7.41 -0.08 -11.41
C SER A 18 -7.68 -1.32 -10.57
N ILE A 19 -7.11 -1.35 -9.35
CA ILE A 19 -7.27 -2.47 -8.46
C ILE A 19 -8.71 -2.59 -7.97
N SER A 20 -9.39 -1.45 -7.76
CA SER A 20 -10.77 -1.47 -7.27
C SER A 20 -11.74 -2.13 -8.25
N LYS A 21 -11.36 -2.22 -9.51
CA LYS A 21 -12.19 -2.87 -10.52
C LYS A 21 -12.03 -4.38 -10.55
N SER A 22 -11.05 -4.92 -9.85
CA SER A 22 -10.84 -6.36 -9.80
C SER A 22 -11.91 -7.02 -8.94
N LYS A 23 -12.50 -8.09 -9.44
CA LYS A 23 -13.52 -8.84 -8.69
C LYS A 23 -12.93 -9.55 -7.48
N GLN A 24 -11.63 -9.75 -7.46
CA GLN A 24 -10.96 -10.42 -6.36
C GLN A 24 -10.59 -9.48 -5.22
N THR A 25 -10.67 -8.17 -5.46
CA THR A 25 -10.33 -7.17 -4.45
C THR A 25 -11.55 -6.90 -3.58
N LYS A 26 -11.40 -7.11 -2.27
CA LYS A 26 -12.49 -6.84 -1.32
C LYS A 26 -12.33 -5.50 -0.64
N GLU A 27 -11.11 -5.16 -0.24
CA GLU A 27 -10.82 -3.91 0.46
C GLU A 27 -9.50 -3.35 -0.02
N ILE A 28 -9.44 -2.03 -0.14
CA ILE A 28 -8.22 -1.31 -0.53
C ILE A 28 -7.94 -0.25 0.53
N TYR A 29 -6.71 -0.23 1.01
CA TYR A 29 -6.25 0.79 1.96
C TYR A 29 -5.08 1.53 1.33
N CYS A 30 -5.05 2.84 1.49
CA CYS A 30 -3.94 3.67 1.01
C CYS A 30 -3.25 4.30 2.20
N ILE A 31 -1.93 4.22 2.26
CA ILE A 31 -1.14 4.73 3.38
C ILE A 31 -0.09 5.69 2.84
N PRO A 32 -0.18 6.97 3.13
CA PRO A 32 -1.30 7.68 3.77
C PRO A 32 -2.44 8.02 2.81
N GLY A 33 -2.26 7.81 1.49
CA GLY A 33 -3.28 8.14 0.52
C GLY A 33 -3.39 9.63 0.22
N ASN A 34 -4.41 10.00 -0.52
CA ASN A 34 -4.67 11.39 -0.85
C ASN A 34 -6.17 11.61 -1.07
N ALA A 35 -6.56 12.84 -1.46
CA ALA A 35 -7.98 13.15 -1.64
C ALA A 35 -8.64 12.29 -2.72
N GLY A 36 -7.88 11.94 -3.78
CA GLY A 36 -8.40 11.08 -4.85
C GLY A 36 -8.63 9.66 -4.37
N THR A 37 -7.68 9.10 -3.60
CA THR A 37 -7.81 7.73 -3.13
C THR A 37 -8.91 7.58 -2.09
N SER A 38 -9.27 8.64 -1.38
CA SER A 38 -10.32 8.56 -0.37
C SER A 38 -11.68 8.22 -0.97
N LYS A 39 -11.85 8.40 -2.28
CA LYS A 39 -13.11 8.12 -2.96
C LYS A 39 -13.28 6.64 -3.32
N ILE A 40 -12.17 5.90 -3.40
CA ILE A 40 -12.21 4.51 -3.87
C ILE A 40 -11.53 3.55 -2.90
N ALA A 41 -10.93 4.06 -1.83
CA ALA A 41 -10.22 3.25 -0.85
C ALA A 41 -10.29 3.94 0.50
N GLN A 42 -9.79 3.28 1.53
CA GLN A 42 -9.68 3.89 2.84
C GLN A 42 -8.28 4.43 3.02
N ASN A 43 -8.18 5.72 3.31
CA ASN A 43 -6.88 6.33 3.61
C ASN A 43 -6.56 6.11 5.09
N ILE A 44 -5.36 5.64 5.35
CA ILE A 44 -4.90 5.37 6.71
C ILE A 44 -3.72 6.29 6.99
N LEU A 45 -3.89 7.20 7.94
CA LEU A 45 -2.88 8.20 8.25
C LEU A 45 -1.75 7.59 9.08
N ILE A 46 -0.80 7.00 8.39
CA ILE A 46 0.42 6.50 9.00
C ILE A 46 1.58 7.08 8.19
N ASP A 47 2.58 7.58 8.88
CA ASP A 47 3.78 8.11 8.23
C ASP A 47 4.51 6.96 7.53
N LEU A 48 4.90 7.15 6.28
CA LEU A 48 5.62 6.13 5.51
C LEU A 48 6.99 5.80 6.10
N ASN A 49 7.52 6.66 6.98
CA ASN A 49 8.76 6.39 7.69
C ASN A 49 8.54 5.47 8.91
N ASP A 50 7.30 5.31 9.34
CA ASP A 50 7.00 4.52 10.53
C ASP A 50 6.69 3.09 10.13
N PHE A 51 7.74 2.35 9.82
CA PHE A 51 7.62 0.97 9.32
C PHE A 51 6.92 0.06 10.31
N GLU A 52 7.16 0.26 11.59
CA GLU A 52 6.56 -0.58 12.61
C GLU A 52 5.04 -0.41 12.66
N LYS A 53 4.56 0.84 12.61
CA LYS A 53 3.12 1.10 12.59
C LYS A 53 2.49 0.54 11.32
N ILE A 54 3.17 0.67 10.18
CA ILE A 54 2.68 0.12 8.93
C ILE A 54 2.53 -1.38 9.06
N TYR A 55 3.56 -2.06 9.55
CA TYR A 55 3.52 -3.51 9.70
C TYR A 55 2.38 -3.93 10.64
N LYS A 56 2.22 -3.24 11.78
CA LYS A 56 1.16 -3.56 12.72
C LYS A 56 -0.22 -3.42 12.09
N PHE A 57 -0.41 -2.38 11.27
CA PHE A 57 -1.66 -2.20 10.57
C PHE A 57 -1.91 -3.33 9.57
N LEU A 58 -0.90 -3.66 8.77
CA LEU A 58 -1.02 -4.71 7.76
C LEU A 58 -1.36 -6.06 8.39
N ASN A 59 -0.73 -6.35 9.51
CA ASN A 59 -0.96 -7.60 10.21
C ASN A 59 -2.36 -7.65 10.84
N ARG A 60 -2.76 -6.55 11.46
CA ARG A 60 -4.07 -6.47 12.11
C ARG A 60 -5.21 -6.62 11.11
N LYS A 61 -5.05 -6.04 9.93
CA LYS A 61 -6.08 -6.10 8.88
C LYS A 61 -5.94 -7.33 8.00
N GLN A 62 -4.91 -8.12 8.20
CA GLN A 62 -4.65 -9.31 7.40
C GLN A 62 -4.56 -8.98 5.90
N ILE A 63 -3.72 -8.01 5.59
CA ILE A 63 -3.51 -7.58 4.21
C ILE A 63 -2.84 -8.69 3.42
N ASP A 64 -3.38 -8.98 2.25
CA ASP A 64 -2.87 -10.05 1.38
C ASP A 64 -1.72 -9.60 0.50
N LEU A 65 -1.73 -8.33 0.09
CA LEU A 65 -0.72 -7.81 -0.81
C LEU A 65 -0.49 -6.34 -0.54
N VAL A 66 0.78 -5.94 -0.53
CA VAL A 66 1.17 -4.54 -0.40
C VAL A 66 1.73 -4.08 -1.74
N VAL A 67 1.24 -2.96 -2.25
CA VAL A 67 1.74 -2.35 -3.48
C VAL A 67 2.41 -1.03 -3.10
N VAL A 68 3.63 -0.83 -3.60
CA VAL A 68 4.38 0.38 -3.30
C VAL A 68 4.55 1.19 -4.59
N GLY A 69 4.18 2.46 -4.54
CA GLY A 69 4.27 3.34 -5.69
C GLY A 69 5.72 3.62 -6.09
N PRO A 70 5.99 3.78 -7.38
CA PRO A 70 7.37 3.95 -7.85
C PRO A 70 8.00 5.30 -7.51
N GLU A 71 7.20 6.26 -7.06
CA GLU A 71 7.67 7.63 -6.81
C GLU A 71 8.09 7.87 -5.37
N GLU A 72 7.89 6.89 -4.47
CA GLU A 72 8.21 7.10 -3.06
C GLU A 72 9.71 6.89 -2.81
N PRO A 73 10.40 7.90 -2.27
CA PRO A 73 11.85 7.78 -2.06
C PRO A 73 12.23 6.75 -1.00
N LEU A 74 11.31 6.37 -0.13
CA LEU A 74 11.59 5.41 0.93
C LEU A 74 11.18 3.99 0.57
N VAL A 75 10.79 3.77 -0.68
CA VAL A 75 10.23 2.49 -1.10
C VAL A 75 11.16 1.31 -0.84
N ASN A 76 12.46 1.49 -1.07
CA ASN A 76 13.41 0.40 -0.91
C ASN A 76 13.52 -0.08 0.53
N GLY A 77 13.54 0.84 1.47
CA GLY A 77 13.63 0.50 2.89
C GLY A 77 12.41 -0.24 3.38
N ILE A 78 11.22 0.26 3.03
CA ILE A 78 9.99 -0.36 3.49
C ILE A 78 9.77 -1.73 2.82
N VAL A 79 10.13 -1.87 1.56
CA VAL A 79 10.00 -3.15 0.87
C VAL A 79 10.86 -4.21 1.55
N ASP A 80 12.13 -3.90 1.82
CA ASP A 80 13.02 -4.84 2.50
C ASP A 80 12.50 -5.19 3.89
N TYR A 81 12.04 -4.18 4.62
CA TYR A 81 11.52 -4.38 5.97
C TYR A 81 10.35 -5.36 5.97
N LEU A 82 9.39 -5.13 5.07
CA LEU A 82 8.19 -5.96 5.02
C LEU A 82 8.48 -7.36 4.50
N GLU A 83 9.38 -7.50 3.53
CA GLU A 83 9.72 -8.81 3.00
C GLU A 83 10.39 -9.70 4.05
N LYS A 84 11.18 -9.12 4.93
CA LYS A 84 11.77 -9.87 6.04
C LYS A 84 10.72 -10.41 7.00
N LEU A 85 9.56 -9.78 7.03
CA LEU A 85 8.46 -10.19 7.88
C LEU A 85 7.43 -11.05 7.14
N ASN A 86 7.81 -11.55 5.95
CA ASN A 86 6.98 -12.42 5.12
C ASN A 86 5.71 -11.75 4.58
N ILE A 87 5.75 -10.44 4.39
CA ILE A 87 4.66 -9.71 3.77
C ILE A 87 4.93 -9.67 2.26
N LYS A 88 3.93 -10.00 1.46
CA LYS A 88 4.04 -9.92 0.01
C LYS A 88 3.99 -8.48 -0.44
N VAL A 89 5.03 -8.03 -1.11
CA VAL A 89 5.15 -6.65 -1.58
C VAL A 89 5.42 -6.63 -3.07
N PHE A 90 4.64 -5.82 -3.79
CA PHE A 90 4.89 -5.53 -5.19
C PHE A 90 5.38 -4.09 -5.30
N GLY A 91 6.59 -3.90 -5.79
CA GLY A 91 7.18 -2.58 -5.91
C GLY A 91 8.00 -2.45 -7.17
N PRO A 92 8.45 -1.23 -7.50
CA PRO A 92 9.16 -0.99 -8.75
C PRO A 92 10.45 -1.77 -8.90
N ASN A 93 11.08 -2.15 -7.81
CA ASN A 93 12.32 -2.91 -7.85
C ASN A 93 12.12 -4.38 -8.21
N LYS A 94 10.89 -4.81 -8.31
CA LYS A 94 10.58 -6.19 -8.66
C LYS A 94 10.26 -6.36 -10.14
N LEU A 95 10.32 -5.29 -10.88
CA LEU A 95 10.01 -5.29 -12.31
C LEU A 95 11.21 -5.69 -13.15
#